data_3e7cadd7970f6451796cb952b9b175e9
#
_entry.id   3e7cadd7970f6451796cb952b9b175e9
#
_cell.length_a   1.000
_cell.length_b   1.000
_cell.length_c   1.000
_cell.angle_alpha   90.00
_cell.angle_beta   90.00
_cell.angle_gamma   90.00
#
_symmetry.space_group_name_H-M   'P 1'
#
loop_
_entity.id
_entity.type
_entity.pdbx_description
1 polymer ?
#
loop_
_entity_poly.entity_id
_entity_poly.type
_entity_poly.pdbx_seq_one_letter_code
_entity_poly.pdbx_strand_id
1 'polypeptide(L)'
;GQQIDQGAGVETDLPRDYLEFAALEFALNRDMPVLGICRGMQLLNVSFGGSLIQDIPGHIAGEDGSSQVHFTYVSPGSKLAAVLGGGAIYRVNSRHHQGLKDPQRATSLLASAYMPEDGIVEALESPAHSWVIAVQCHPERAKEVPTNFQNLFKGLIDWASRFKQ
;
A
#
# COMPACT_ATOMS: atom_id res chain seq x y z
N GLY A 1 -2.23 18.47 -8.03
CA GLY A 1 -2.77 17.58 -7.01
C GLY A 1 -4.30 17.58 -7.02
N GLN A 2 -4.88 16.68 -6.28
CA GLN A 2 -6.32 16.58 -6.08
C GLN A 2 -6.81 17.74 -5.19
N GLN A 3 -7.99 18.30 -5.47
CA GLN A 3 -8.60 19.31 -4.58
C GLN A 3 -9.01 18.62 -3.26
N ILE A 4 -8.80 19.31 -2.13
CA ILE A 4 -9.18 18.79 -0.82
C ILE A 4 -10.69 18.95 -0.63
N ASP A 5 -11.37 17.85 -0.30
CA ASP A 5 -12.79 17.83 0.00
C ASP A 5 -13.05 18.47 1.37
N GLN A 6 -14.09 19.32 1.43
CA GLN A 6 -14.43 20.01 2.66
C GLN A 6 -14.86 19.01 3.75
N GLY A 7 -14.18 19.02 4.89
CA GLY A 7 -14.50 18.15 6.03
C GLY A 7 -13.83 16.79 6.01
N ALA A 8 -13.02 16.46 4.99
CA ALA A 8 -12.33 15.15 4.89
C ALA A 8 -11.16 14.98 5.89
N GLY A 9 -10.82 15.99 6.68
CA GLY A 9 -9.75 15.89 7.67
C GLY A 9 -8.36 15.66 7.08
N VAL A 10 -8.15 16.04 5.82
CA VAL A 10 -6.88 15.83 5.13
C VAL A 10 -5.81 16.76 5.68
N GLU A 11 -4.75 16.20 6.21
CA GLU A 11 -3.54 16.94 6.56
C GLU A 11 -2.49 16.75 5.47
N THR A 12 -1.84 17.86 5.08
CA THR A 12 -0.77 17.84 4.08
C THR A 12 0.57 18.19 4.72
N ASP A 13 1.61 17.45 4.37
CA ASP A 13 2.99 17.69 4.76
C ASP A 13 3.84 17.84 3.49
N LEU A 14 3.86 19.06 2.95
CA LEU A 14 4.54 19.33 1.68
C LEU A 14 6.04 18.97 1.70
N PRO A 15 6.83 19.29 2.73
CA PRO A 15 8.24 18.89 2.76
C PRO A 15 8.42 17.36 2.69
N ARG A 16 7.60 16.63 3.42
CA ARG A 16 7.60 15.16 3.41
C ARG A 16 7.13 14.62 2.05
N ASP A 17 6.07 15.18 1.48
CA ASP A 17 5.60 14.81 0.14
C ASP A 17 6.71 14.94 -0.90
N TYR A 18 7.41 16.09 -0.95
CA TYR A 18 8.51 16.30 -1.89
C TYR A 18 9.62 15.27 -1.74
N LEU A 19 10.02 14.98 -0.50
CA LEU A 19 11.07 14.01 -0.23
C LEU A 19 10.65 12.60 -0.66
N GLU A 20 9.44 12.19 -0.28
CA GLU A 20 8.95 10.84 -0.56
C GLU A 20 8.71 10.63 -2.07
N PHE A 21 8.16 11.62 -2.80
CA PHE A 21 8.02 11.55 -4.26
C PHE A 21 9.38 11.48 -4.96
N ALA A 22 10.35 12.30 -4.56
CA ALA A 22 11.71 12.27 -5.13
C ALA A 22 12.41 10.93 -4.89
N ALA A 23 12.29 10.38 -3.67
CA ALA A 23 12.85 9.07 -3.33
C ALA A 23 12.20 7.94 -4.14
N LEU A 24 10.88 7.97 -4.27
CA LEU A 24 10.14 6.99 -5.05
C LEU A 24 10.51 7.05 -6.53
N GLU A 25 10.53 8.24 -7.14
CA GLU A 25 10.95 8.44 -8.53
C GLU A 25 12.37 7.94 -8.77
N PHE A 26 13.29 8.27 -7.87
CA PHE A 26 14.67 7.77 -7.96
C PHE A 26 14.74 6.24 -7.94
N ALA A 27 13.97 5.60 -7.07
CA ALA A 27 13.93 4.14 -6.95
C ALA A 27 13.31 3.48 -8.20
N LEU A 28 12.19 3.99 -8.67
CA LEU A 28 11.49 3.46 -9.84
C LEU A 28 12.33 3.59 -11.12
N ASN A 29 12.97 4.75 -11.35
CA ASN A 29 13.82 4.98 -12.54
C ASN A 29 15.05 4.04 -12.59
N ARG A 30 15.40 3.39 -11.48
CA ARG A 30 16.51 2.44 -11.37
C ARG A 30 16.08 1.00 -11.18
N ASP A 31 14.78 0.73 -11.23
CA ASP A 31 14.19 -0.57 -10.91
C ASP A 31 14.65 -1.10 -9.53
N MET A 32 14.85 -0.19 -8.56
CA MET A 32 15.13 -0.58 -7.18
C MET A 32 13.89 -1.23 -6.55
N PRO A 33 14.07 -2.22 -5.65
CA PRO A 33 12.93 -2.80 -4.94
C PRO A 33 12.27 -1.75 -4.02
N VAL A 34 10.94 -1.70 -4.06
CA VAL A 34 10.14 -0.76 -3.27
C VAL A 34 9.06 -1.52 -2.49
N LEU A 35 9.00 -1.27 -1.20
CA LEU A 35 7.89 -1.67 -0.33
C LEU A 35 7.15 -0.41 0.16
N GLY A 36 5.96 -0.16 -0.37
CA GLY A 36 5.07 0.91 0.11
C GLY A 36 4.19 0.39 1.26
N ILE A 37 4.11 1.13 2.37
CA ILE A 37 3.25 0.78 3.52
C ILE A 37 2.30 1.94 3.79
N CYS A 38 0.99 1.65 3.87
CA CYS A 38 -0.08 2.60 4.18
C CYS A 38 0.02 3.86 3.28
N ARG A 39 0.50 4.98 3.82
CA ARG A 39 0.77 6.20 3.05
C ARG A 39 1.69 5.96 1.85
N GLY A 40 2.67 5.03 1.97
CA GLY A 40 3.55 4.66 0.85
C GLY A 40 2.82 4.00 -0.32
N MET A 41 1.76 3.24 -0.07
CA MET A 41 0.89 2.71 -1.12
C MET A 41 0.10 3.83 -1.81
N GLN A 42 -0.42 4.77 -1.03
CA GLN A 42 -1.17 5.92 -1.55
C GLN A 42 -0.25 6.82 -2.40
N LEU A 43 0.97 7.07 -1.92
CA LEU A 43 2.01 7.80 -2.65
C LEU A 43 2.34 7.12 -3.99
N LEU A 44 2.52 5.79 -3.99
CA LEU A 44 2.76 5.02 -5.21
C LEU A 44 1.61 5.22 -6.21
N ASN A 45 0.37 5.10 -5.77
CA ASN A 45 -0.79 5.32 -6.64
C ASN A 45 -0.79 6.73 -7.25
N VAL A 46 -0.59 7.76 -6.44
CA VAL A 46 -0.59 9.15 -6.88
C VAL A 46 0.58 9.44 -7.83
N SER A 47 1.77 8.87 -7.58
CA SER A 47 2.94 9.03 -8.46
C SER A 47 2.73 8.47 -9.87
N PHE A 48 1.87 7.47 -9.99
CA PHE A 48 1.46 6.89 -11.28
C PHE A 48 0.20 7.54 -11.88
N GLY A 49 -0.27 8.67 -11.30
CA GLY A 49 -1.40 9.44 -11.82
C GLY A 49 -2.78 9.02 -11.29
N GLY A 50 -2.83 8.16 -10.28
CA GLY A 50 -4.05 7.83 -9.56
C GLY A 50 -4.49 8.93 -8.59
N SER A 51 -5.63 8.74 -7.96
CA SER A 51 -6.20 9.65 -6.95
C SER A 51 -6.52 8.90 -5.66
N LEU A 52 -7.02 9.60 -4.65
CA LEU A 52 -7.43 9.01 -3.38
C LEU A 52 -8.89 9.33 -3.07
N ILE A 53 -9.55 8.43 -2.37
CA ILE A 53 -10.74 8.72 -1.58
C ILE A 53 -10.21 9.35 -0.29
N GLN A 54 -10.66 10.57 0.02
CA GLN A 54 -10.06 11.40 1.06
C GLN A 54 -10.58 11.07 2.46
N ASP A 55 -11.73 10.39 2.57
CA ASP A 55 -12.27 9.89 3.83
C ASP A 55 -13.04 8.59 3.62
N ILE A 56 -12.63 7.56 4.34
CA ILE A 56 -13.20 6.21 4.30
C ILE A 56 -13.60 5.83 5.72
N PRO A 57 -14.90 5.63 5.98
CA PRO A 57 -15.35 5.24 7.32
C PRO A 57 -14.91 3.81 7.67
N GLY A 58 -14.62 3.56 8.95
CA GLY A 58 -14.36 2.22 9.47
C GLY A 58 -12.93 1.71 9.33
N HIS A 59 -12.01 2.50 8.77
CA HIS A 59 -10.61 2.12 8.57
C HIS A 59 -9.62 2.83 9.49
N ILE A 60 -10.05 3.90 10.16
CA ILE A 60 -9.19 4.68 11.06
C ILE A 60 -8.98 3.95 12.40
N ALA A 61 -7.81 4.12 12.97
CA ALA A 61 -7.53 3.63 14.33
C ALA A 61 -8.53 4.20 15.36
N GLY A 62 -8.84 3.41 16.37
CA GLY A 62 -9.65 3.87 17.48
C GLY A 62 -8.97 4.99 18.28
N GLU A 63 -9.77 5.75 19.05
CA GLU A 63 -9.27 6.83 19.91
C GLU A 63 -8.29 6.31 20.98
N ASP A 64 -8.41 5.05 21.37
CA ASP A 64 -7.50 4.34 22.29
C ASP A 64 -6.19 3.92 21.61
N GLY A 65 -6.00 4.24 20.33
CA GLY A 65 -4.86 3.87 19.53
C GLY A 65 -4.87 2.43 19.01
N SER A 66 -5.94 1.67 19.24
CA SER A 66 -6.11 0.33 18.67
C SER A 66 -6.31 0.41 17.16
N SER A 67 -5.83 -0.61 16.43
CA SER A 67 -6.11 -0.74 15.00
C SER A 67 -7.52 -1.28 14.78
N GLN A 68 -8.19 -0.80 13.75
CA GLN A 68 -9.30 -1.55 13.16
C GLN A 68 -8.75 -2.84 12.54
N VAL A 69 -9.64 -3.80 12.33
CA VAL A 69 -9.26 -5.10 11.77
C VAL A 69 -10.32 -5.51 10.75
N HIS A 70 -9.85 -5.92 9.58
CA HIS A 70 -10.73 -6.44 8.54
C HIS A 70 -10.10 -7.62 7.80
N PHE A 71 -10.85 -8.22 6.90
CA PHE A 71 -10.37 -9.27 6.02
C PHE A 71 -9.99 -8.69 4.67
N THR A 72 -8.85 -9.13 4.14
CA THR A 72 -8.33 -8.73 2.84
C THR A 72 -8.16 -9.97 1.97
N TYR A 73 -8.76 -9.96 0.79
CA TYR A 73 -8.54 -10.97 -0.23
C TYR A 73 -7.31 -10.63 -1.05
N VAL A 74 -6.30 -11.50 -1.04
CA VAL A 74 -5.10 -11.39 -1.87
C VAL A 74 -5.27 -12.25 -3.12
N SER A 75 -5.14 -11.62 -4.29
CA SER A 75 -5.33 -12.26 -5.59
C SER A 75 -4.23 -13.29 -5.87
N PRO A 76 -4.59 -14.55 -6.20
CA PRO A 76 -3.61 -15.53 -6.67
C PRO A 76 -2.85 -15.03 -7.90
N GLY A 77 -1.57 -15.39 -8.01
CA GLY A 77 -0.71 -14.99 -9.14
C GLY A 77 -0.10 -13.59 -9.03
N SER A 78 -0.47 -12.80 -8.01
CA SER A 78 0.16 -11.51 -7.72
C SER A 78 1.57 -11.67 -7.11
N LYS A 79 2.41 -10.64 -7.22
CA LYS A 79 3.70 -10.57 -6.52
C LYS A 79 3.48 -10.66 -5.00
N LEU A 80 2.45 -10.00 -4.50
CA LEU A 80 2.09 -10.08 -3.08
C LEU A 80 1.79 -11.53 -2.66
N ALA A 81 0.97 -12.26 -3.43
CA ALA A 81 0.67 -13.67 -3.16
C ALA A 81 1.94 -14.53 -3.15
N ALA A 82 2.86 -14.29 -4.10
CA ALA A 82 4.14 -15.01 -4.14
C ALA A 82 4.99 -14.77 -2.88
N VAL A 83 5.02 -13.54 -2.37
CA VAL A 83 5.74 -13.18 -1.14
C VAL A 83 5.09 -13.78 0.10
N LEU A 84 3.76 -13.78 0.17
CA LEU A 84 3.01 -14.31 1.31
C LEU A 84 2.91 -15.85 1.32
N GLY A 85 3.27 -16.50 0.21
CA GLY A 85 3.16 -17.97 0.07
C GLY A 85 1.82 -18.46 -0.47
N GLY A 86 0.97 -17.57 -0.96
CA GLY A 86 -0.30 -17.89 -1.63
C GLY A 86 -1.32 -16.76 -1.59
N GLY A 87 -2.25 -16.80 -2.54
CA GLY A 87 -3.44 -15.95 -2.52
C GLY A 87 -4.49 -16.57 -1.59
N ALA A 88 -5.02 -15.76 -0.68
CA ALA A 88 -6.00 -16.18 0.32
C ALA A 88 -6.71 -14.97 0.93
N ILE A 89 -7.62 -15.23 1.85
CA ILE A 89 -8.19 -14.20 2.73
C ILE A 89 -7.32 -14.12 3.99
N TYR A 90 -6.82 -12.92 4.27
CA TYR A 90 -6.00 -12.63 5.44
C TYR A 90 -6.69 -11.62 6.34
N ARG A 91 -6.56 -11.80 7.66
CA ARG A 91 -6.98 -10.81 8.64
C ARG A 91 -5.85 -9.82 8.85
N VAL A 92 -6.09 -8.53 8.61
CA VAL A 92 -5.08 -7.47 8.69
C VAL A 92 -5.54 -6.30 9.56
N ASN A 93 -4.60 -5.49 10.00
CA ASN A 93 -4.87 -4.24 10.70
C ASN A 93 -5.15 -3.09 9.72
N SER A 94 -5.88 -2.09 10.19
CA SER A 94 -6.21 -0.88 9.44
C SER A 94 -6.08 0.36 10.33
N ARG A 95 -5.42 1.40 9.81
CA ARG A 95 -5.13 2.64 10.52
C ARG A 95 -5.13 3.84 9.57
N HIS A 96 -6.01 3.82 8.58
CA HIS A 96 -6.08 4.87 7.55
C HIS A 96 -7.52 5.36 7.39
N HIS A 97 -7.70 6.62 7.07
CA HIS A 97 -8.98 7.18 6.65
C HIS A 97 -8.98 7.58 5.16
N GLN A 98 -7.85 7.48 4.49
CA GLN A 98 -7.72 7.66 3.06
C GLN A 98 -7.35 6.34 2.39
N GLY A 99 -7.76 6.18 1.14
CA GLY A 99 -7.47 4.98 0.37
C GLY A 99 -7.92 5.11 -1.07
N LEU A 100 -8.12 3.99 -1.73
CA LEU A 100 -8.57 3.97 -3.12
C LEU A 100 -9.42 2.74 -3.42
N LYS A 101 -10.25 2.87 -4.44
CA LYS A 101 -10.94 1.78 -5.16
C LYS A 101 -10.43 1.76 -6.60
N ASP A 102 -10.89 0.80 -7.40
CA ASP A 102 -10.46 0.70 -8.80
C ASP A 102 -10.58 1.99 -9.62
N PRO A 103 -11.63 2.83 -9.48
CA PRO A 103 -11.68 4.10 -10.22
C PRO A 103 -10.59 5.11 -9.87
N GLN A 104 -10.02 5.04 -8.66
CA GLN A 104 -8.93 5.90 -8.21
C GLN A 104 -7.54 5.32 -8.50
N ARG A 105 -7.47 4.01 -8.81
CA ARG A 105 -6.21 3.33 -9.08
C ARG A 105 -5.60 3.82 -10.39
N ALA A 106 -4.31 4.09 -10.37
CA ALA A 106 -3.54 4.37 -11.58
C ALA A 106 -3.61 3.16 -12.53
N THR A 107 -3.89 3.40 -13.81
CA THR A 107 -4.13 2.34 -14.81
C THR A 107 -2.92 1.44 -15.07
N SER A 108 -1.72 1.94 -14.80
CA SER A 108 -0.45 1.20 -14.94
C SER A 108 -0.08 0.35 -13.71
N LEU A 109 -0.83 0.45 -12.62
CA LEU A 109 -0.66 -0.41 -11.45
C LEU A 109 -1.72 -1.52 -11.42
N LEU A 110 -1.36 -2.65 -10.84
CA LEU A 110 -2.28 -3.75 -10.57
C LEU A 110 -2.71 -3.74 -9.11
N ALA A 111 -3.99 -3.89 -8.85
CA ALA A 111 -4.49 -4.16 -7.51
C ALA A 111 -4.30 -5.65 -7.22
N SER A 112 -3.54 -5.96 -6.17
CA SER A 112 -3.21 -7.32 -5.77
C SER A 112 -3.95 -7.78 -4.52
N ALA A 113 -4.64 -6.87 -3.83
CA ALA A 113 -5.53 -7.22 -2.73
C ALA A 113 -6.69 -6.21 -2.59
N TYR A 114 -7.82 -6.70 -2.05
CA TYR A 114 -9.03 -5.94 -1.83
C TYR A 114 -9.68 -6.30 -0.49
N MET A 115 -10.32 -5.34 0.15
CA MET A 115 -11.33 -5.61 1.18
C MET A 115 -12.64 -6.02 0.49
N PRO A 116 -13.15 -7.25 0.70
CA PRO A 116 -14.33 -7.73 -0.03
C PRO A 116 -15.61 -6.97 0.32
N GLU A 117 -15.71 -6.44 1.53
CA GLU A 117 -16.93 -5.81 2.05
C GLU A 117 -17.21 -4.44 1.41
N ASP A 118 -16.17 -3.66 1.10
CA ASP A 118 -16.36 -2.30 0.59
C ASP A 118 -15.60 -2.01 -0.71
N GLY A 119 -14.77 -2.95 -1.18
CA GLY A 119 -14.01 -2.83 -2.43
C GLY A 119 -12.80 -1.89 -2.35
N ILE A 120 -12.35 -1.53 -1.14
CA ILE A 120 -11.10 -0.80 -0.97
C ILE A 120 -9.94 -1.67 -1.46
N VAL A 121 -9.06 -1.07 -2.25
CA VAL A 121 -7.80 -1.69 -2.69
C VAL A 121 -6.83 -1.71 -1.53
N GLU A 122 -6.40 -2.90 -1.14
CA GLU A 122 -5.54 -3.14 0.03
C GLU A 122 -4.08 -3.41 -0.34
N ALA A 123 -3.81 -3.65 -1.62
CA ALA A 123 -2.44 -3.73 -2.12
C ALA A 123 -2.35 -3.37 -3.60
N LEU A 124 -1.21 -2.79 -3.96
CA LEU A 124 -0.82 -2.44 -5.32
C LEU A 124 0.52 -3.07 -5.67
N GLU A 125 0.70 -3.35 -6.94
CA GLU A 125 2.00 -3.75 -7.49
C GLU A 125 2.22 -3.13 -8.87
N SER A 126 3.48 -2.87 -9.21
CA SER A 126 3.84 -2.42 -10.55
C SER A 126 4.26 -3.61 -11.42
N PRO A 127 3.58 -3.88 -12.53
CA PRO A 127 4.00 -4.93 -13.48
C PRO A 127 5.26 -4.55 -14.25
N ALA A 128 5.57 -3.25 -14.35
CA ALA A 128 6.71 -2.73 -15.10
C ALA A 128 8.04 -2.81 -14.34
N HIS A 129 8.03 -3.07 -13.03
CA HIS A 129 9.21 -3.10 -12.17
C HIS A 129 9.42 -4.49 -11.58
N SER A 130 10.67 -4.83 -11.32
CA SER A 130 11.06 -6.16 -10.82
C SER A 130 10.42 -6.47 -9.46
N TRP A 131 10.48 -5.53 -8.51
CA TRP A 131 9.91 -5.73 -7.17
C TRP A 131 9.38 -4.42 -6.57
N VAL A 132 8.19 -4.02 -6.99
CA VAL A 132 7.45 -2.90 -6.43
C VAL A 132 6.11 -3.44 -5.94
N ILE A 133 5.95 -3.48 -4.63
CA ILE A 133 4.78 -3.97 -3.90
C ILE A 133 4.40 -2.91 -2.86
N ALA A 134 3.12 -2.64 -2.73
CA ALA A 134 2.63 -1.74 -1.69
C ALA A 134 1.38 -2.31 -1.03
N VAL A 135 1.26 -2.15 0.29
CA VAL A 135 0.14 -2.64 1.10
C VAL A 135 -0.45 -1.50 1.92
N GLN A 136 -1.77 -1.51 2.10
CA GLN A 136 -2.47 -0.49 2.87
C GLN A 136 -2.39 -0.76 4.39
N CYS A 137 -2.32 -2.02 4.79
CA CYS A 137 -2.12 -2.42 6.18
C CYS A 137 -0.69 -2.10 6.67
N HIS A 138 -0.47 -2.30 7.97
CA HIS A 138 0.80 -2.05 8.67
C HIS A 138 1.48 -3.37 9.07
N PRO A 139 2.25 -4.02 8.15
CA PRO A 139 2.93 -5.29 8.44
C PRO A 139 4.03 -5.18 9.51
N GLU A 140 4.56 -3.97 9.76
CA GLU A 140 5.52 -3.72 10.84
C GLU A 140 4.91 -3.93 12.24
N ARG A 141 3.60 -3.88 12.35
CA ARG A 141 2.86 -4.23 13.57
C ARG A 141 2.63 -5.74 13.62
N ALA A 142 3.71 -6.49 13.74
CA ALA A 142 3.77 -7.95 13.54
C ALA A 142 2.78 -8.79 14.36
N LYS A 143 2.26 -8.25 15.48
CA LYS A 143 1.25 -8.92 16.32
C LYS A 143 -0.18 -8.73 15.80
N GLU A 144 -0.38 -7.84 14.84
CA GLU A 144 -1.70 -7.44 14.33
C GLU A 144 -2.00 -8.00 12.94
N VAL A 145 -1.01 -8.66 12.31
CA VAL A 145 -1.11 -9.27 10.99
C VAL A 145 -0.60 -10.72 11.04
N PRO A 146 -0.98 -11.58 10.09
CA PRO A 146 -0.41 -12.92 10.00
C PRO A 146 1.11 -12.90 9.83
N THR A 147 1.80 -13.90 10.40
CA THR A 147 3.28 -13.94 10.44
C THR A 147 3.94 -13.95 9.07
N ASN A 148 3.27 -14.45 8.05
CA ASN A 148 3.77 -14.47 6.68
C ASN A 148 3.88 -13.06 6.06
N PHE A 149 3.20 -12.03 6.60
CA PHE A 149 3.40 -10.64 6.19
C PHE A 149 4.83 -10.12 6.49
N GLN A 150 5.55 -10.76 7.42
CA GLN A 150 6.97 -10.46 7.66
C GLN A 150 7.86 -10.83 6.45
N ASN A 151 7.37 -11.66 5.54
CA ASN A 151 8.09 -11.98 4.31
C ASN A 151 8.19 -10.78 3.35
N LEU A 152 7.35 -9.74 3.51
CA LEU A 152 7.49 -8.48 2.76
C LEU A 152 8.85 -7.82 3.03
N PHE A 153 9.26 -7.77 4.30
CA PHE A 153 10.56 -7.18 4.68
C PHE A 153 11.73 -8.07 4.22
N LYS A 154 11.58 -9.40 4.35
CA LYS A 154 12.60 -10.35 3.84
C LYS A 154 12.74 -10.23 2.33
N GLY A 155 11.62 -10.20 1.61
CA GLY A 155 11.61 -10.04 0.15
C GLY A 155 12.29 -8.73 -0.29
N LEU A 156 12.01 -7.61 0.39
CA LEU A 156 12.67 -6.33 0.12
C LEU A 156 14.21 -6.46 0.29
N ILE A 157 14.68 -7.07 1.39
CA ILE A 157 16.12 -7.27 1.64
C ILE A 157 16.75 -8.19 0.59
N ASP A 158 16.08 -9.29 0.25
CA ASP A 158 16.57 -10.25 -0.73
C ASP A 158 16.71 -9.62 -2.12
N TRP A 159 15.76 -8.81 -2.54
CA TRP A 159 15.81 -8.09 -3.82
C TRP A 159 16.84 -6.97 -3.78
N ALA A 160 16.92 -6.20 -2.69
CA ALA A 160 17.93 -5.17 -2.51
C ALA A 160 19.37 -5.73 -2.56
N SER A 161 19.59 -6.93 -2.01
CA SER A 161 20.91 -7.58 -2.05
C SER A 161 21.34 -8.00 -3.46
N ARG A 162 20.41 -8.17 -4.38
CA ARG A 162 20.66 -8.53 -5.80
C ARG A 162 20.75 -7.30 -6.69
N PHE A 163 20.32 -6.15 -6.20
CA PHE A 163 20.35 -4.91 -6.95
C PHE A 163 21.81 -4.49 -7.17
N LYS A 164 22.22 -4.43 -8.44
CA LYS A 164 23.55 -3.94 -8.86
C LYS A 164 23.39 -2.50 -9.35
N GLN A 165 24.14 -1.60 -8.75
CA GLN A 165 24.25 -0.21 -9.23
C GLN A 165 24.83 -0.12 -10.62
#